data_53905684e7ebeae6ce79c49b2ad2ae72
#
_entry.id   53905684e7ebeae6ce79c49b2ad2ae72
#
_cell.length_a   1.000
_cell.length_b   1.000
_cell.length_c   1.000
_cell.angle_alpha   90.00
_cell.angle_beta   90.00
_cell.angle_gamma   90.00
#
_symmetry.space_group_name_H-M   'P 1'
#
loop_
_entity.id
_entity.type
_entity.pdbx_description
1 polymer ?
#
loop_
_entity_poly.entity_id
_entity_poly.type
_entity_poly.pdbx_seq_one_letter_code
_entity_poly.pdbx_strand_id
1 'polypeptide(L)'
;TATDDSGNSASAMMQVTVIDTTPPVITVPPDVTVEQTSAAGTPVDPADLTATVTDVCDASPDLTDDAPEVFPLGTTTVTFTAIDDAGNVATATMGVTVEDTTPPEISVAVAPDTLWPPNHKMVNIDASVTASDICDADPVIVLASITSDEPDDADGIGDGETTGDIQAANLGTEDYKFRLRAERAGEQDGRIYTITYQATDFSGNSVTGSATVSVPLEM
;
A
#
# COMPACT_ATOMS: atom_id res chain seq x y z
N THR A 1 71.02 22.24 -15.24
CA THR A 1 72.44 22.30 -15.76
C THR A 1 73.03 23.60 -15.27
N ALA A 2 74.22 23.56 -14.70
CA ALA A 2 75.06 24.71 -14.39
C ALA A 2 76.32 24.62 -15.26
N THR A 3 76.74 25.79 -15.79
CA THR A 3 77.96 25.89 -16.62
C THR A 3 78.85 26.99 -16.02
N ASP A 4 80.12 26.75 -15.84
CA ASP A 4 81.09 27.73 -15.34
C ASP A 4 81.64 28.63 -16.48
N ASP A 5 82.36 29.70 -16.12
CA ASP A 5 82.91 30.64 -17.11
C ASP A 5 83.96 30.03 -18.03
N SER A 6 84.48 28.86 -17.69
CA SER A 6 85.44 28.06 -18.50
C SER A 6 84.75 27.09 -19.45
N GLY A 7 83.39 27.03 -19.45
CA GLY A 7 82.61 26.16 -20.31
C GLY A 7 82.32 24.74 -19.75
N ASN A 8 82.75 24.45 -18.51
CA ASN A 8 82.48 23.15 -17.93
C ASN A 8 80.99 23.12 -17.44
N SER A 9 80.28 22.03 -17.78
CA SER A 9 78.85 21.89 -17.42
C SER A 9 78.67 20.68 -16.50
N ALA A 10 77.82 20.87 -15.49
CA ALA A 10 77.25 19.82 -14.69
C ALA A 10 75.68 19.89 -14.70
N SER A 11 75.03 18.77 -14.75
CA SER A 11 73.55 18.70 -14.67
C SER A 11 73.15 17.77 -13.54
N ALA A 12 72.10 18.16 -12.85
CA ALA A 12 71.41 17.33 -11.93
C ALA A 12 69.89 17.15 -12.41
N MET A 13 69.39 15.97 -12.23
CA MET A 13 68.02 15.66 -12.53
C MET A 13 67.21 15.57 -11.22
N MET A 14 66.02 16.12 -11.22
CA MET A 14 65.00 15.96 -10.15
C MET A 14 63.85 15.16 -10.78
N GLN A 15 63.42 14.15 -10.09
CA GLN A 15 62.19 13.42 -10.42
C GLN A 15 61.02 14.11 -9.70
N VAL A 16 59.98 14.44 -10.45
CA VAL A 16 58.71 14.92 -9.94
C VAL A 16 57.67 13.85 -10.26
N THR A 17 57.01 13.35 -9.23
CA THR A 17 55.86 12.45 -9.36
C THR A 17 54.57 13.26 -9.10
N VAL A 18 53.69 13.24 -10.05
CA VAL A 18 52.30 13.78 -9.89
C VAL A 18 51.40 12.59 -9.61
N ILE A 19 50.68 12.68 -8.54
CA ILE A 19 49.71 11.66 -8.13
C ILE A 19 48.32 12.31 -8.00
N ASP A 20 47.29 11.58 -8.37
CA ASP A 20 45.94 11.96 -8.10
C ASP A 20 45.51 11.40 -6.74
N THR A 21 44.92 12.25 -5.90
CA THR A 21 44.41 11.91 -4.56
C THR A 21 42.97 12.47 -4.36
N THR A 22 42.35 12.95 -5.42
CA THR A 22 41.02 13.58 -5.39
C THR A 22 39.97 12.54 -5.76
N PRO A 23 39.02 12.23 -4.86
CA PRO A 23 37.93 11.32 -5.19
C PRO A 23 36.99 11.91 -6.24
N PRO A 24 36.31 11.06 -7.03
CA PRO A 24 35.25 11.46 -7.93
C PRO A 24 34.08 12.16 -7.21
N VAL A 25 33.34 12.99 -7.92
CA VAL A 25 32.13 13.66 -7.45
C VAL A 25 30.92 12.99 -8.08
N ILE A 26 30.06 12.40 -7.23
CA ILE A 26 28.79 11.76 -7.64
C ILE A 26 27.65 12.76 -7.48
N THR A 27 26.82 12.88 -8.51
CA THR A 27 25.54 13.59 -8.45
C THR A 27 24.42 12.56 -8.55
N VAL A 28 23.70 12.35 -7.45
CA VAL A 28 22.58 11.41 -7.39
C VAL A 28 21.27 12.09 -7.81
N PRO A 29 20.29 11.33 -8.35
CA PRO A 29 18.93 11.83 -8.57
C PRO A 29 18.23 12.13 -7.23
N PRO A 30 17.10 12.87 -7.26
CA PRO A 30 16.28 13.07 -6.06
C PRO A 30 15.69 11.75 -5.57
N ASP A 31 15.29 11.70 -4.30
CA ASP A 31 14.55 10.58 -3.74
C ASP A 31 13.25 10.33 -4.51
N VAL A 32 12.87 9.06 -4.64
CA VAL A 32 11.73 8.59 -5.42
C VAL A 32 10.71 7.90 -4.50
N THR A 33 9.43 8.20 -4.72
CA THR A 33 8.31 7.46 -4.10
C THR A 33 7.46 6.83 -5.19
N VAL A 34 7.16 5.54 -5.06
CA VAL A 34 6.37 4.76 -6.01
C VAL A 34 5.31 3.94 -5.28
N GLU A 35 4.20 3.68 -5.98
CA GLU A 35 3.15 2.78 -5.50
C GLU A 35 3.60 1.32 -5.56
N GLN A 36 3.19 0.52 -4.57
CA GLN A 36 3.45 -0.91 -4.56
C GLN A 36 2.61 -1.61 -5.64
N THR A 37 3.23 -2.46 -6.46
CA THR A 37 2.56 -3.14 -7.59
C THR A 37 2.39 -4.65 -7.38
N SER A 38 2.99 -5.20 -6.34
CA SER A 38 2.83 -6.61 -5.96
C SER A 38 3.24 -6.85 -4.52
N ALA A 39 2.80 -7.96 -3.92
CA ALA A 39 3.22 -8.39 -2.59
C ALA A 39 4.75 -8.57 -2.44
N ALA A 40 5.47 -8.79 -3.54
CA ALA A 40 6.94 -8.89 -3.53
C ALA A 40 7.65 -7.54 -3.54
N GLY A 41 6.94 -6.46 -3.85
CA GLY A 41 7.45 -5.10 -4.03
C GLY A 41 7.21 -4.54 -5.43
N THR A 42 7.96 -3.50 -5.80
CA THR A 42 7.80 -2.74 -7.05
C THR A 42 9.14 -2.56 -7.75
N PRO A 43 9.27 -2.85 -9.06
CA PRO A 43 10.41 -2.41 -9.85
C PRO A 43 10.35 -0.89 -10.06
N VAL A 44 11.49 -0.21 -9.95
CA VAL A 44 11.62 1.24 -10.22
C VAL A 44 12.25 1.44 -11.60
N ASP A 45 11.83 2.48 -12.31
CA ASP A 45 12.41 2.79 -13.62
C ASP A 45 13.93 3.07 -13.46
N PRO A 46 14.81 2.37 -14.19
CA PRO A 46 16.26 2.63 -14.14
C PRO A 46 16.63 4.08 -14.43
N ALA A 47 15.79 4.83 -15.15
CA ALA A 47 16.02 6.25 -15.42
C ALA A 47 15.97 7.10 -14.14
N ASP A 48 15.14 6.70 -13.16
CA ASP A 48 14.99 7.38 -11.86
C ASP A 48 16.17 7.06 -10.90
N LEU A 49 16.96 6.04 -11.22
CA LEU A 49 18.11 5.58 -10.44
C LEU A 49 19.46 5.97 -11.09
N THR A 50 19.43 6.79 -12.16
CA THR A 50 20.64 7.13 -12.91
C THR A 50 21.41 8.27 -12.25
N ALA A 51 22.53 7.99 -11.61
CA ALA A 51 23.49 8.98 -11.12
C ALA A 51 24.51 9.36 -12.19
N THR A 52 25.16 10.49 -12.01
CA THR A 52 26.29 10.94 -12.83
C THR A 52 27.55 11.11 -11.99
N VAL A 53 28.72 10.90 -12.59
CA VAL A 53 30.02 11.03 -11.93
C VAL A 53 30.94 11.92 -12.74
N THR A 54 31.76 12.70 -12.08
CA THR A 54 32.80 13.54 -12.68
C THR A 54 34.04 13.52 -11.81
N ASP A 55 35.21 13.59 -12.46
CA ASP A 55 36.49 13.75 -11.79
C ASP A 55 37.41 14.71 -12.57
N VAL A 56 38.41 15.31 -11.90
CA VAL A 56 39.33 16.31 -12.50
C VAL A 56 40.44 15.64 -13.30
N CYS A 57 40.86 14.47 -12.87
CA CYS A 57 42.02 13.75 -13.45
C CYS A 57 41.58 12.51 -14.24
N ASP A 58 40.40 11.97 -13.96
CA ASP A 58 39.80 10.85 -14.68
C ASP A 58 38.55 11.31 -15.45
N ALA A 59 38.59 11.12 -16.78
CA ALA A 59 37.48 11.53 -17.64
C ALA A 59 36.26 10.55 -17.58
N SER A 60 36.46 9.36 -16.99
CA SER A 60 35.43 8.31 -17.01
C SER A 60 35.54 7.38 -15.78
N PRO A 61 35.35 7.91 -14.56
CA PRO A 61 35.35 7.09 -13.36
C PRO A 61 34.31 5.97 -13.41
N ASP A 62 34.66 4.81 -12.86
CA ASP A 62 33.76 3.67 -12.76
C ASP A 62 32.66 3.98 -11.71
N LEU A 63 31.36 3.92 -12.11
CA LEU A 63 30.20 4.14 -11.26
C LEU A 63 29.40 2.86 -11.17
N THR A 64 29.06 2.45 -9.95
CA THR A 64 28.19 1.29 -9.64
C THR A 64 27.17 1.67 -8.58
N ASP A 65 26.09 0.90 -8.46
CA ASP A 65 25.07 1.00 -7.40
C ASP A 65 24.73 -0.38 -6.85
N ASP A 66 24.01 -0.38 -5.72
CA ASP A 66 23.49 -1.56 -5.02
C ASP A 66 21.97 -1.69 -5.10
N ALA A 67 21.32 -1.01 -6.08
CA ALA A 67 19.88 -1.03 -6.24
C ALA A 67 19.35 -2.46 -6.51
N PRO A 68 18.33 -2.92 -5.77
CA PRO A 68 17.68 -4.19 -6.04
C PRO A 68 16.82 -4.11 -7.31
N GLU A 69 16.56 -5.25 -7.98
CA GLU A 69 15.63 -5.31 -9.11
C GLU A 69 14.18 -5.00 -8.71
N VAL A 70 13.82 -5.31 -7.44
CA VAL A 70 12.49 -5.08 -6.86
C VAL A 70 12.67 -4.48 -5.47
N PHE A 71 12.07 -3.33 -5.27
CA PHE A 71 12.11 -2.61 -3.99
C PHE A 71 10.96 -3.08 -3.09
N PRO A 72 11.23 -3.50 -1.85
CA PRO A 72 10.20 -3.89 -0.89
C PRO A 72 9.41 -2.66 -0.39
N LEU A 73 8.24 -2.92 0.21
CA LEU A 73 7.46 -1.89 0.91
C LEU A 73 8.32 -1.16 1.95
N GLY A 74 8.18 0.16 2.00
CA GLY A 74 8.98 1.05 2.85
C GLY A 74 10.15 1.69 2.10
N THR A 75 11.11 2.25 2.83
CA THR A 75 12.23 2.99 2.24
C THR A 75 13.50 2.13 2.16
N THR A 76 14.03 2.02 0.95
CA THR A 76 15.34 1.41 0.65
C THR A 76 16.33 2.52 0.32
N THR A 77 17.52 2.47 0.93
CA THR A 77 18.62 3.36 0.56
C THR A 77 19.45 2.70 -0.53
N VAL A 78 19.61 3.38 -1.65
CA VAL A 78 20.51 2.98 -2.75
C VAL A 78 21.83 3.73 -2.59
N THR A 79 22.93 2.99 -2.61
CA THR A 79 24.30 3.52 -2.49
C THR A 79 25.00 3.47 -3.85
N PHE A 80 25.42 4.62 -4.33
CA PHE A 80 26.28 4.75 -5.49
C PHE A 80 27.74 4.79 -5.04
N THR A 81 28.60 4.06 -5.74
CA THR A 81 30.06 4.04 -5.49
C THR A 81 30.78 4.37 -6.77
N ALA A 82 31.65 5.37 -6.72
CA ALA A 82 32.51 5.76 -7.83
C ALA A 82 33.99 5.53 -7.48
N ILE A 83 34.77 5.05 -8.45
CA ILE A 83 36.20 4.79 -8.32
C ILE A 83 36.91 5.37 -9.56
N ASP A 84 37.96 6.19 -9.34
CA ASP A 84 38.81 6.71 -10.41
C ASP A 84 39.97 5.75 -10.78
N ASP A 85 40.70 6.05 -11.85
CA ASP A 85 41.87 5.28 -12.29
C ASP A 85 43.05 5.28 -11.28
N ALA A 86 43.09 6.26 -10.36
CA ALA A 86 44.09 6.33 -9.29
C ALA A 86 43.66 5.51 -8.04
N GLY A 87 42.45 5.00 -7.99
CA GLY A 87 41.85 4.21 -6.90
C GLY A 87 41.24 5.04 -5.78
N ASN A 88 40.98 6.34 -6.00
CA ASN A 88 40.20 7.13 -5.02
C ASN A 88 38.72 6.80 -5.15
N VAL A 89 38.01 6.72 -4.00
CA VAL A 89 36.63 6.25 -3.89
C VAL A 89 35.72 7.34 -3.33
N ALA A 90 34.57 7.50 -3.93
CA ALA A 90 33.46 8.30 -3.41
C ALA A 90 32.18 7.46 -3.29
N THR A 91 31.30 7.81 -2.34
CA THR A 91 29.96 7.22 -2.21
C THR A 91 28.93 8.31 -2.05
N ALA A 92 27.74 8.07 -2.59
CA ALA A 92 26.56 8.92 -2.39
C ALA A 92 25.32 8.05 -2.31
N THR A 93 24.24 8.54 -1.68
CA THR A 93 23.02 7.76 -1.48
C THR A 93 21.78 8.52 -1.91
N MET A 94 20.75 7.77 -2.32
CA MET A 94 19.37 8.25 -2.49
C MET A 94 18.37 7.31 -1.79
N GLY A 95 17.18 7.81 -1.49
CA GLY A 95 16.08 7.03 -0.95
C GLY A 95 15.10 6.62 -2.05
N VAL A 96 14.68 5.34 -2.03
CA VAL A 96 13.53 4.84 -2.79
C VAL A 96 12.48 4.38 -1.79
N THR A 97 11.30 5.02 -1.81
CA THR A 97 10.18 4.67 -0.94
C THR A 97 9.09 4.00 -1.77
N VAL A 98 8.69 2.80 -1.36
CA VAL A 98 7.55 2.08 -1.89
C VAL A 98 6.42 2.22 -0.88
N GLU A 99 5.28 2.73 -1.31
CA GLU A 99 4.06 2.90 -0.51
C GLU A 99 2.92 2.11 -1.15
N ASP A 100 2.04 1.55 -0.33
CA ASP A 100 0.78 0.98 -0.76
C ASP A 100 -0.34 1.91 -0.27
N THR A 101 -1.02 2.56 -1.21
CA THR A 101 -2.13 3.47 -0.96
C THR A 101 -3.45 2.98 -1.57
N THR A 102 -3.43 1.78 -2.17
CA THR A 102 -4.56 1.20 -2.89
C THR A 102 -5.41 0.35 -1.95
N PRO A 103 -6.70 0.70 -1.70
CA PRO A 103 -7.57 -0.12 -0.87
C PRO A 103 -7.91 -1.46 -1.51
N PRO A 104 -8.22 -2.49 -0.69
CA PRO A 104 -8.72 -3.77 -1.18
C PRO A 104 -10.02 -3.64 -1.99
N GLU A 105 -10.29 -4.61 -2.85
CA GLU A 105 -11.61 -4.83 -3.42
C GLU A 105 -12.44 -5.73 -2.49
N ILE A 106 -13.75 -5.43 -2.29
CA ILE A 106 -14.65 -6.23 -1.45
C ILE A 106 -15.92 -6.61 -2.19
N SER A 107 -16.40 -7.83 -1.99
CA SER A 107 -17.70 -8.31 -2.45
C SER A 107 -18.48 -8.89 -1.28
N VAL A 108 -19.74 -8.47 -1.13
CA VAL A 108 -20.63 -8.88 -0.04
C VAL A 108 -21.92 -9.47 -0.61
N ALA A 109 -22.28 -10.65 -0.15
CA ALA A 109 -23.56 -11.28 -0.41
C ALA A 109 -24.15 -11.83 0.89
N VAL A 110 -25.46 -11.88 1.00
CA VAL A 110 -26.19 -12.41 2.17
C VAL A 110 -27.27 -13.41 1.74
N ALA A 111 -27.54 -14.38 2.57
CA ALA A 111 -28.58 -15.35 2.34
C ALA A 111 -29.32 -15.71 3.66
N PRO A 112 -30.65 -15.70 3.66
CA PRO A 112 -31.54 -15.18 2.60
C PRO A 112 -31.44 -13.65 2.45
N ASP A 113 -31.68 -13.14 1.27
CA ASP A 113 -31.78 -11.71 0.95
C ASP A 113 -33.22 -11.16 1.03
N THR A 114 -34.18 -12.05 1.23
CA THR A 114 -35.60 -11.74 1.38
C THR A 114 -36.19 -12.55 2.52
N LEU A 115 -36.86 -11.87 3.46
CA LEU A 115 -37.52 -12.47 4.59
C LEU A 115 -39.04 -12.50 4.37
N TRP A 116 -39.57 -13.69 4.08
CA TRP A 116 -40.99 -13.91 3.82
C TRP A 116 -41.51 -15.19 4.46
N PRO A 117 -42.72 -15.25 4.99
CA PRO A 117 -43.61 -14.12 5.22
C PRO A 117 -43.17 -13.25 6.42
N PRO A 118 -43.65 -11.97 6.50
CA PRO A 118 -43.42 -11.14 7.67
C PRO A 118 -44.24 -11.71 8.85
N ASN A 119 -43.57 -12.42 9.74
CA ASN A 119 -44.20 -13.19 10.82
C ASN A 119 -43.54 -12.95 12.19
N HIS A 120 -42.78 -11.86 12.32
CA HIS A 120 -42.06 -11.40 13.52
C HIS A 120 -41.00 -12.39 14.05
N LYS A 121 -40.63 -13.41 13.28
CA LYS A 121 -39.59 -14.38 13.67
C LYS A 121 -38.21 -13.91 13.31
N MET A 122 -37.25 -14.27 14.17
CA MET A 122 -35.84 -14.13 13.88
C MET A 122 -35.41 -15.17 12.84
N VAL A 123 -34.77 -14.71 11.77
CA VAL A 123 -34.20 -15.51 10.69
C VAL A 123 -32.69 -15.42 10.74
N ASN A 124 -32.02 -16.56 10.62
CA ASN A 124 -30.57 -16.60 10.52
C ASN A 124 -30.16 -16.09 9.14
N ILE A 125 -29.20 -15.19 9.12
CA ILE A 125 -28.57 -14.68 7.92
C ILE A 125 -27.13 -15.17 7.88
N ASP A 126 -26.73 -15.74 6.77
CA ASP A 126 -25.36 -16.10 6.46
C ASP A 126 -24.80 -15.10 5.44
N ALA A 127 -23.73 -14.40 5.80
CA ALA A 127 -23.00 -13.53 4.88
C ALA A 127 -21.85 -14.28 4.22
N SER A 128 -21.68 -14.05 2.93
CA SER A 128 -20.51 -14.48 2.16
C SER A 128 -19.76 -13.24 1.72
N VAL A 129 -18.58 -13.03 2.28
CA VAL A 129 -17.77 -11.85 2.02
C VAL A 129 -16.42 -12.30 1.51
N THR A 130 -15.94 -11.67 0.45
CA THR A 130 -14.59 -11.87 -0.08
C THR A 130 -13.91 -10.52 -0.24
N ALA A 131 -12.63 -10.46 0.09
CA ALA A 131 -11.79 -9.33 -0.22
C ALA A 131 -10.55 -9.81 -0.96
N SER A 132 -9.99 -8.94 -1.79
CA SER A 132 -8.74 -9.21 -2.50
C SER A 132 -7.96 -7.91 -2.65
N ASP A 133 -6.65 -8.02 -2.55
CA ASP A 133 -5.73 -6.92 -2.75
C ASP A 133 -4.50 -7.38 -3.52
N ILE A 134 -3.84 -6.45 -4.22
CA ILE A 134 -2.67 -6.77 -5.06
C ILE A 134 -1.41 -6.96 -4.21
N CYS A 135 -1.37 -6.28 -3.08
CA CYS A 135 -0.22 -6.20 -2.18
C CYS A 135 -0.41 -7.04 -0.91
N ASP A 136 -1.67 -7.25 -0.50
CA ASP A 136 -2.06 -8.06 0.66
C ASP A 136 -2.89 -9.29 0.25
N ALA A 137 -2.36 -10.48 0.51
CA ALA A 137 -3.03 -11.72 0.17
C ALA A 137 -4.24 -12.06 1.08
N ASP A 138 -4.37 -11.41 2.25
CA ASP A 138 -5.38 -11.74 3.27
C ASP A 138 -5.88 -10.48 4.01
N PRO A 139 -6.56 -9.55 3.31
CA PRO A 139 -7.11 -8.35 3.93
C PRO A 139 -8.08 -8.70 5.06
N VAL A 140 -8.00 -7.97 6.16
CA VAL A 140 -8.86 -8.18 7.33
C VAL A 140 -10.28 -7.70 7.05
N ILE A 141 -11.28 -8.60 7.19
CA ILE A 141 -12.69 -8.30 6.95
C ILE A 141 -13.43 -8.26 8.29
N VAL A 142 -14.19 -7.19 8.57
CA VAL A 142 -15.03 -7.07 9.76
C VAL A 142 -16.44 -6.63 9.41
N LEU A 143 -17.42 -7.09 10.19
CA LEU A 143 -18.80 -6.59 10.14
C LEU A 143 -18.81 -5.16 10.71
N ALA A 144 -18.94 -4.16 9.86
CA ALA A 144 -18.87 -2.76 10.26
C ALA A 144 -20.20 -2.27 10.85
N SER A 145 -21.32 -2.60 10.20
CA SER A 145 -22.66 -2.21 10.68
C SER A 145 -23.77 -3.07 10.09
N ILE A 146 -24.88 -3.14 10.82
CA ILE A 146 -26.18 -3.54 10.30
C ILE A 146 -27.16 -2.43 10.67
N THR A 147 -27.85 -1.88 9.69
CA THR A 147 -28.84 -0.82 9.88
C THR A 147 -30.18 -1.22 9.25
N SER A 148 -31.26 -0.61 9.71
CA SER A 148 -32.62 -0.73 9.14
C SER A 148 -33.09 0.65 8.72
N ASP A 149 -33.84 0.74 7.64
CA ASP A 149 -34.54 1.96 7.21
C ASP A 149 -35.81 2.24 8.02
N GLU A 150 -36.30 1.23 8.74
CA GLU A 150 -37.37 1.39 9.74
C GLU A 150 -36.80 1.32 11.17
N PRO A 151 -37.35 2.03 12.16
CA PRO A 151 -36.93 1.92 13.54
C PRO A 151 -37.21 0.53 14.14
N ASP A 152 -36.50 0.19 15.23
CA ASP A 152 -36.58 -1.10 15.94
C ASP A 152 -37.98 -1.40 16.54
N ASP A 153 -38.80 -0.39 16.74
CA ASP A 153 -40.21 -0.46 17.21
C ASP A 153 -40.99 0.57 16.38
N ALA A 154 -41.27 0.22 15.13
CA ALA A 154 -41.93 1.11 14.19
C ALA A 154 -43.43 1.20 14.49
N ASP A 155 -43.97 2.41 14.52
CA ASP A 155 -45.42 2.63 14.66
C ASP A 155 -46.17 2.00 13.48
N GLY A 156 -47.15 1.14 13.75
CA GLY A 156 -48.04 0.58 12.72
C GLY A 156 -48.50 -0.85 12.97
N ILE A 157 -49.41 -1.34 12.12
CA ILE A 157 -50.06 -2.66 12.28
C ILE A 157 -49.13 -3.81 11.90
N GLY A 158 -47.97 -3.55 11.30
CA GLY A 158 -47.07 -4.58 10.73
C GLY A 158 -45.85 -4.94 11.58
N ASP A 159 -45.50 -4.10 12.56
CA ASP A 159 -44.29 -4.26 13.37
C ASP A 159 -44.51 -5.12 14.63
N GLY A 160 -45.76 -5.22 15.16
CA GLY A 160 -46.13 -6.14 16.24
C GLY A 160 -45.58 -5.78 17.61
N GLU A 161 -45.16 -4.55 17.88
CA GLU A 161 -44.59 -4.06 19.15
C GLU A 161 -43.35 -4.90 19.58
N THR A 162 -42.55 -5.37 18.64
CA THR A 162 -41.35 -6.16 18.92
C THR A 162 -40.10 -5.32 18.81
N THR A 163 -39.10 -5.64 19.63
CA THR A 163 -37.80 -4.94 19.67
C THR A 163 -36.64 -5.90 19.48
N GLY A 164 -35.46 -5.39 19.17
CA GLY A 164 -34.26 -6.20 18.96
C GLY A 164 -34.31 -6.93 17.61
N ASP A 165 -34.57 -6.18 16.54
CA ASP A 165 -34.71 -6.69 15.18
C ASP A 165 -33.40 -7.19 14.59
N ILE A 166 -32.28 -6.73 15.14
CA ILE A 166 -30.92 -7.17 14.80
C ILE A 166 -30.36 -7.86 16.03
N GLN A 167 -30.03 -9.15 15.92
CA GLN A 167 -29.48 -9.94 17.02
C GLN A 167 -28.27 -10.76 16.61
N ALA A 168 -27.42 -11.07 17.62
CA ALA A 168 -26.21 -11.87 17.47
C ALA A 168 -25.20 -11.29 16.45
N ALA A 169 -25.19 -9.97 16.24
CA ALA A 169 -24.25 -9.28 15.39
C ALA A 169 -23.10 -8.71 16.24
N ASN A 170 -21.89 -9.20 16.01
CA ASN A 170 -20.68 -8.76 16.70
C ASN A 170 -19.92 -7.76 15.81
N LEU A 171 -20.27 -6.48 15.93
CA LEU A 171 -19.65 -5.43 15.14
C LEU A 171 -18.15 -5.28 15.45
N GLY A 172 -17.37 -4.96 14.42
CA GLY A 172 -15.90 -4.83 14.52
C GLY A 172 -15.15 -6.17 14.56
N THR A 173 -15.82 -7.28 14.27
CA THR A 173 -15.23 -8.62 14.22
C THR A 173 -15.56 -9.33 12.91
N GLU A 174 -14.89 -10.44 12.65
CA GLU A 174 -15.15 -11.35 11.52
C GLU A 174 -16.45 -12.15 11.78
N ASP A 175 -17.57 -11.46 11.86
CA ASP A 175 -18.87 -12.09 12.08
C ASP A 175 -19.66 -12.18 10.77
N TYR A 176 -19.92 -13.39 10.34
CA TYR A 176 -20.64 -13.71 9.11
C TYR A 176 -22.02 -14.33 9.38
N LYS A 177 -22.46 -14.40 10.66
CA LYS A 177 -23.70 -15.06 11.05
C LYS A 177 -24.44 -14.25 12.12
N PHE A 178 -25.55 -13.69 11.75
CA PHE A 178 -26.41 -12.90 12.64
C PHE A 178 -27.88 -13.21 12.37
N ARG A 179 -28.79 -12.55 13.08
CA ARG A 179 -30.23 -12.76 12.92
C ARG A 179 -30.93 -11.44 12.69
N LEU A 180 -31.87 -11.46 11.73
CA LEU A 180 -32.75 -10.35 11.43
C LEU A 180 -34.22 -10.77 11.64
N ARG A 181 -35.06 -9.86 12.05
CA ARG A 181 -36.46 -10.14 12.28
C ARG A 181 -37.26 -9.94 10.99
N ALA A 182 -38.12 -10.91 10.67
CA ALA A 182 -39.04 -10.84 9.53
C ALA A 182 -40.29 -10.02 9.87
N GLU A 183 -40.12 -8.72 10.02
CA GLU A 183 -41.19 -7.78 10.28
C GLU A 183 -40.95 -6.43 9.61
N ARG A 184 -41.97 -5.63 9.46
CA ARG A 184 -41.98 -4.34 8.78
C ARG A 184 -43.18 -3.49 9.24
N ALA A 185 -43.10 -2.16 9.09
CA ALA A 185 -44.24 -1.28 9.27
C ALA A 185 -45.27 -1.51 8.17
N GLY A 186 -46.55 -1.57 8.55
CA GLY A 186 -47.64 -2.01 7.65
C GLY A 186 -48.01 -1.06 6.51
N GLU A 187 -47.56 0.20 6.53
CA GLU A 187 -47.96 1.27 5.60
C GLU A 187 -46.84 1.79 4.72
N GLN A 188 -45.63 1.16 4.78
CA GLN A 188 -44.43 1.53 4.03
C GLN A 188 -44.22 0.55 2.87
N ASP A 189 -43.16 0.75 2.11
CA ASP A 189 -42.75 -0.09 0.97
C ASP A 189 -42.01 -1.38 1.38
N GLY A 190 -41.97 -1.71 2.67
CA GLY A 190 -41.29 -2.83 3.30
C GLY A 190 -40.02 -2.37 4.00
N ARG A 191 -39.46 -3.25 4.86
CA ARG A 191 -38.22 -2.98 5.59
C ARG A 191 -36.98 -3.43 4.81
N ILE A 192 -35.95 -2.64 4.85
CA ILE A 192 -34.63 -2.98 4.28
C ILE A 192 -33.57 -2.91 5.39
N TYR A 193 -32.94 -4.05 5.64
CA TYR A 193 -31.72 -4.10 6.42
C TYR A 193 -30.51 -3.93 5.50
N THR A 194 -29.59 -3.03 5.84
CA THR A 194 -28.31 -2.85 5.13
C THR A 194 -27.19 -3.38 6.00
N ILE A 195 -26.47 -4.37 5.48
CA ILE A 195 -25.35 -5.05 6.11
C ILE A 195 -24.07 -4.54 5.46
N THR A 196 -23.18 -3.93 6.24
CA THR A 196 -21.94 -3.35 5.74
C THR A 196 -20.74 -4.06 6.36
N TYR A 197 -19.83 -4.50 5.52
CA TYR A 197 -18.52 -5.00 5.89
C TYR A 197 -17.43 -4.01 5.47
N GLN A 198 -16.33 -4.02 6.22
CA GLN A 198 -15.11 -3.29 5.88
C GLN A 198 -13.99 -4.30 5.67
N ALA A 199 -13.22 -4.12 4.60
CA ALA A 199 -11.95 -4.78 4.38
C ALA A 199 -10.82 -3.77 4.57
N THR A 200 -9.75 -4.19 5.24
CA THR A 200 -8.56 -3.37 5.50
C THR A 200 -7.32 -4.20 5.17
N ASP A 201 -6.41 -3.65 4.37
CA ASP A 201 -5.13 -4.27 4.03
C ASP A 201 -4.08 -4.08 5.13
N PHE A 202 -2.91 -4.66 4.91
CA PHE A 202 -1.77 -4.55 5.83
C PHE A 202 -1.22 -3.11 5.95
N SER A 203 -1.36 -2.30 4.90
CA SER A 203 -0.91 -0.90 4.87
C SER A 203 -1.88 0.05 5.58
N GLY A 204 -3.10 -0.43 5.90
CA GLY A 204 -4.14 0.33 6.58
C GLY A 204 -5.15 0.99 5.63
N ASN A 205 -5.07 0.75 4.31
CA ASN A 205 -6.08 1.21 3.39
C ASN A 205 -7.35 0.38 3.56
N SER A 206 -8.51 0.99 3.45
CA SER A 206 -9.77 0.30 3.71
C SER A 206 -10.87 0.68 2.75
N VAL A 207 -11.78 -0.27 2.52
CA VAL A 207 -12.97 -0.13 1.70
C VAL A 207 -14.16 -0.74 2.41
N THR A 208 -15.37 -0.27 2.11
CA THR A 208 -16.62 -0.87 2.60
C THR A 208 -17.43 -1.42 1.43
N GLY A 209 -18.05 -2.58 1.68
CA GLY A 209 -19.06 -3.17 0.80
C GLY A 209 -20.33 -3.48 1.56
N SER A 210 -21.48 -3.48 0.90
CA SER A 210 -22.74 -3.77 1.54
C SER A 210 -23.64 -4.67 0.70
N ALA A 211 -24.53 -5.39 1.42
CA ALA A 211 -25.66 -6.13 0.86
C ALA A 211 -26.91 -5.80 1.64
N THR A 212 -28.07 -6.06 1.05
CA THR A 212 -29.36 -5.78 1.68
C THR A 212 -30.18 -7.05 1.89
N VAL A 213 -30.97 -7.05 2.98
CA VAL A 213 -32.03 -8.03 3.23
C VAL A 213 -33.35 -7.30 3.29
N SER A 214 -34.31 -7.71 2.47
CA SER A 214 -35.62 -7.06 2.38
C SER A 214 -36.72 -7.88 3.09
N VAL A 215 -37.68 -7.17 3.66
CA VAL A 215 -38.98 -7.72 4.14
C VAL A 215 -40.09 -7.06 3.33
N PRO A 216 -40.45 -7.60 2.16
CA PRO A 216 -41.34 -6.94 1.21
C PRO A 216 -42.81 -6.92 1.70
N LEU A 217 -43.63 -6.05 1.11
CA LEU A 217 -45.09 -6.02 1.37
C LEU A 217 -45.81 -7.21 0.78
N GLU A 218 -45.43 -7.62 -0.41
CA GLU A 218 -46.01 -8.72 -1.19
C GLU A 218 -44.91 -9.53 -1.89
N MET A 219 -45.14 -10.81 -2.18
CA MET A 219 -44.31 -11.66 -3.02
C MET A 219 -45.10 -12.14 -4.23
#